data_8498146a79f0f6020010e965c9c5457c
#
_entry.id   8498146a79f0f6020010e965c9c5457c
#
_cell.length_a   1.000
_cell.length_b   1.000
_cell.length_c   1.000
_cell.angle_alpha   90.00
_cell.angle_beta   90.00
_cell.angle_gamma   90.00
#
_symmetry.space_group_name_H-M   'P 1'
#
loop_
_entity.id
_entity.type
_entity.pdbx_description
1 polymer ?
#
loop_
_entity_poly.entity_id
_entity_poly.type
_entity_poly.pdbx_seq_one_letter_code
_entity_poly.pdbx_strand_id
1 'polypeptide(L)'
;MLPDSYNDTSSKSDDSKSSSDSSSDDDEDNLTYTATLVGKDTQTDIAVLKIDAKGLTAAEFGTSADLQVGEASIVIGNPLGFSLANSVTAGIISATDRTLTVEDRTMNLIQTDASINSGNSGGPLINAYGQVIGITSAKVSSSVGEGLGFAIPIDEALPIVEDLMKNGYVTGRPSLGISGTDITSAYSSYYGIPQGFLVKSVTKGSGSEKAGIQENDIVIGINGTVISNISELNEIKNKCKVGDTVQLTIYRNKKMINVDVVLGESTEDTSESNDNDQNNNNNNNNNNNDDYNDYYGNYGNGLGGYNYGYGF
;
A
#
# COMPACT_ATOMS: atom_id res chain seq x y z
N MET A 1 34.66 -32.37 32.13
CA MET A 1 34.85 -32.46 33.59
C MET A 1 33.86 -31.50 34.22
N LEU A 2 32.72 -32.03 34.61
CA LEU A 2 31.80 -31.40 35.57
C LEU A 2 32.28 -31.75 36.99
N PRO A 3 31.86 -31.00 38.01
CA PRO A 3 31.09 -31.70 39.02
C PRO A 3 29.79 -30.97 39.43
N ASP A 4 28.81 -31.83 39.68
CA ASP A 4 27.59 -31.62 40.43
C ASP A 4 27.83 -31.19 41.88
N SER A 5 26.89 -30.41 42.45
CA SER A 5 26.28 -30.78 43.73
C SER A 5 25.04 -29.94 44.04
N TYR A 6 23.97 -30.64 44.05
CA TYR A 6 22.67 -30.44 44.66
C TYR A 6 22.80 -30.27 46.16
N ASN A 7 22.05 -29.35 46.80
CA ASN A 7 21.38 -29.66 48.07
C ASN A 7 20.20 -28.71 48.35
N ASP A 8 19.10 -29.35 48.51
CA ASP A 8 17.80 -28.94 49.00
C ASP A 8 17.84 -28.82 50.55
N THR A 9 17.19 -27.81 51.13
CA THR A 9 16.51 -27.94 52.43
C THR A 9 15.46 -26.85 52.63
N SER A 10 14.30 -27.34 52.92
CA SER A 10 12.99 -26.87 53.29
C SER A 10 12.87 -25.89 54.47
N SER A 11 11.84 -25.06 54.39
CA SER A 11 10.82 -24.71 55.41
C SER A 11 11.08 -23.66 56.47
N LYS A 12 10.28 -22.62 56.54
CA LYS A 12 9.18 -22.29 57.44
C LYS A 12 8.85 -20.79 57.44
N SER A 13 7.59 -20.51 57.30
CA SER A 13 6.68 -19.51 57.85
C SER A 13 7.22 -18.51 58.87
N ASP A 14 6.96 -17.17 58.75
CA ASP A 14 5.89 -16.44 59.42
C ASP A 14 5.99 -14.91 59.24
N ASP A 15 4.82 -14.36 58.98
CA ASP A 15 4.24 -13.07 59.40
C ASP A 15 4.91 -11.70 59.20
N SER A 16 4.16 -10.92 58.44
CA SER A 16 3.76 -9.53 58.65
C SER A 16 4.84 -8.44 58.86
N LYS A 17 4.92 -7.54 57.86
CA LYS A 17 4.62 -6.11 58.04
C LYS A 17 4.68 -5.34 56.72
N SER A 18 3.65 -4.60 56.49
CA SER A 18 3.50 -3.55 55.50
C SER A 18 4.69 -2.57 55.52
N SER A 19 5.34 -2.40 54.44
CA SER A 19 6.02 -1.15 54.09
C SER A 19 5.74 -0.90 52.60
N SER A 20 5.04 0.19 52.35
CA SER A 20 4.85 0.81 51.09
C SER A 20 6.19 1.18 50.47
N ASP A 21 6.72 0.34 49.60
CA ASP A 21 7.80 0.72 48.75
C ASP A 21 7.20 1.00 47.40
N SER A 22 7.17 2.28 47.06
CA SER A 22 6.84 2.78 45.73
C SER A 22 7.94 2.30 44.81
N SER A 23 7.76 1.14 44.20
CA SER A 23 8.45 0.81 42.98
C SER A 23 7.91 1.80 41.94
N SER A 24 8.75 2.74 41.55
CA SER A 24 8.61 3.44 40.28
C SER A 24 8.73 2.37 39.19
N ASP A 25 7.60 1.80 38.79
CA ASP A 25 7.48 1.20 37.51
C ASP A 25 7.75 2.34 36.50
N ASP A 26 8.93 2.29 35.92
CA ASP A 26 9.21 3.02 34.69
C ASP A 26 8.21 2.47 33.64
N ASP A 27 6.98 2.95 33.68
CA ASP A 27 6.08 2.95 32.57
C ASP A 27 6.81 3.74 31.47
N GLU A 28 7.53 3.02 30.59
CA GLU A 28 7.82 3.54 29.27
C GLU A 28 6.44 3.89 28.70
N ASP A 29 6.08 5.15 28.85
CA ASP A 29 4.86 5.74 28.37
C ASP A 29 4.70 5.32 26.92
N ASN A 30 3.73 4.49 26.67
CA ASN A 30 3.31 4.08 25.35
C ASN A 30 2.68 5.31 24.68
N LEU A 31 3.55 6.25 24.25
CA LEU A 31 3.17 7.55 23.72
C LEU A 31 2.42 7.34 22.42
N THR A 32 1.11 7.50 22.47
CA THR A 32 0.24 7.44 21.29
C THR A 32 0.01 8.86 20.77
N TYR A 33 0.26 9.07 19.49
CA TYR A 33 0.02 10.34 18.82
C TYR A 33 -1.08 10.19 17.79
N THR A 34 -1.96 11.19 17.72
CA THR A 34 -2.90 11.29 16.60
C THR A 34 -2.15 11.72 15.36
N ALA A 35 -2.24 10.92 14.30
CA ALA A 35 -1.66 11.23 13.02
C ALA A 35 -2.68 11.91 12.10
N THR A 36 -2.23 12.92 11.35
CA THR A 36 -2.99 13.58 10.30
C THR A 36 -2.43 13.18 8.94
N LEU A 37 -3.29 12.74 8.03
CA LEU A 37 -2.90 12.50 6.65
C LEU A 37 -2.60 13.84 5.97
N VAL A 38 -1.36 14.03 5.50
CA VAL A 38 -0.93 15.20 4.73
C VAL A 38 -1.25 15.00 3.25
N GLY A 39 -0.99 13.81 2.73
CA GLY A 39 -1.28 13.42 1.36
C GLY A 39 -0.94 11.96 1.13
N LYS A 40 -1.53 11.37 0.10
CA LYS A 40 -1.26 10.00 -0.33
C LYS A 40 -1.14 9.93 -1.84
N ASP A 41 -0.42 8.95 -2.32
CA ASP A 41 -0.31 8.63 -3.73
C ASP A 41 -0.43 7.12 -3.95
N THR A 42 -1.57 6.72 -4.51
CA THR A 42 -1.85 5.30 -4.76
C THR A 42 -1.03 4.71 -5.89
N GLN A 43 -0.49 5.54 -6.81
CA GLN A 43 0.34 5.02 -7.90
C GLN A 43 1.69 4.52 -7.40
N THR A 44 2.28 5.20 -6.42
CA THR A 44 3.59 4.85 -5.86
C THR A 44 3.51 4.13 -4.52
N ASP A 45 2.30 3.95 -3.97
CA ASP A 45 2.08 3.33 -2.66
C ASP A 45 2.73 4.13 -1.49
N ILE A 46 2.74 5.47 -1.61
CA ILE A 46 3.33 6.38 -0.62
C ILE A 46 2.24 7.22 0.03
N ALA A 47 2.31 7.35 1.35
CA ALA A 47 1.49 8.30 2.11
C ALA A 47 2.38 9.08 3.10
N VAL A 48 2.03 10.35 3.33
CA VAL A 48 2.68 11.22 4.29
C VAL A 48 1.73 11.48 5.44
N LEU A 49 2.17 11.11 6.64
CA LEU A 49 1.46 11.35 7.88
C LEU A 49 2.22 12.36 8.73
N LYS A 50 1.50 13.24 9.43
CA LYS A 50 2.05 14.19 10.40
C LYS A 50 1.54 13.89 11.80
N ILE A 51 2.46 13.88 12.75
CA ILE A 51 2.17 13.84 14.19
C ILE A 51 2.68 15.12 14.86
N ASP A 52 2.03 15.53 15.94
CA ASP A 52 2.49 16.66 16.76
C ASP A 52 3.37 16.13 17.91
N ALA A 53 4.61 15.78 17.58
CA ALA A 53 5.61 15.29 18.51
C ALA A 53 6.87 16.17 18.45
N LYS A 54 7.58 16.30 19.60
CA LYS A 54 8.81 17.07 19.72
C LYS A 54 9.95 16.18 20.19
N GLY A 55 11.18 16.54 19.79
CA GLY A 55 12.38 15.84 20.26
C GLY A 55 12.64 14.51 19.58
N LEU A 56 11.96 14.21 18.49
CA LEU A 56 12.21 13.00 17.70
C LEU A 56 13.51 13.13 16.90
N THR A 57 14.29 12.06 16.85
CA THR A 57 15.46 11.95 16.00
C THR A 57 15.03 11.63 14.57
N ALA A 58 15.39 12.48 13.61
CA ALA A 58 15.12 12.22 12.21
C ALA A 58 16.05 11.13 11.66
N ALA A 59 15.52 10.26 10.82
CA ALA A 59 16.34 9.32 10.06
C ALA A 59 17.11 10.06 8.96
N GLU A 60 18.33 9.61 8.67
CA GLU A 60 19.09 10.10 7.53
C GLU A 60 18.68 9.36 6.25
N PHE A 61 18.54 10.10 5.16
CA PHE A 61 18.34 9.52 3.83
C PHE A 61 19.68 9.29 3.15
N GLY A 62 19.85 8.10 2.57
CA GLY A 62 20.94 7.79 1.65
C GLY A 62 20.54 8.09 0.21
N THR A 63 21.23 7.45 -0.73
CA THR A 63 20.85 7.44 -2.16
C THR A 63 20.60 5.99 -2.59
N SER A 64 19.57 5.79 -3.39
CA SER A 64 19.28 4.48 -4.00
C SER A 64 19.91 4.30 -5.39
N ALA A 65 20.36 5.41 -6.02
CA ALA A 65 20.94 5.38 -7.35
C ALA A 65 22.32 4.69 -7.42
N ASP A 66 23.09 4.75 -6.32
CA ASP A 66 24.44 4.22 -6.25
C ASP A 66 24.52 2.81 -5.64
N LEU A 67 23.37 2.19 -5.31
CA LEU A 67 23.31 0.86 -4.69
C LEU A 67 23.89 -0.22 -5.60
N GLN A 68 24.60 -1.17 -4.99
CA GLN A 68 25.15 -2.32 -5.67
C GLN A 68 24.58 -3.62 -5.10
N VAL A 69 24.38 -4.59 -5.99
CA VAL A 69 23.97 -5.94 -5.59
C VAL A 69 25.02 -6.53 -4.66
N GLY A 70 24.59 -7.11 -3.54
CA GLY A 70 25.44 -7.68 -2.51
C GLY A 70 25.70 -6.74 -1.31
N GLU A 71 25.31 -5.47 -1.38
CA GLU A 71 25.37 -4.56 -0.23
C GLU A 71 24.40 -5.00 0.87
N ALA A 72 24.79 -4.76 2.13
CA ALA A 72 23.95 -5.08 3.27
C ALA A 72 22.65 -4.24 3.27
N SER A 73 21.56 -4.90 3.56
CA SER A 73 20.25 -4.29 3.72
C SER A 73 19.60 -4.71 5.03
N ILE A 74 19.02 -3.76 5.74
CA ILE A 74 18.37 -3.94 7.03
C ILE A 74 16.96 -3.37 6.92
N VAL A 75 15.97 -4.11 7.41
CA VAL A 75 14.57 -3.68 7.47
C VAL A 75 14.14 -3.61 8.92
N ILE A 76 13.52 -2.52 9.31
CA ILE A 76 12.97 -2.31 10.64
C ILE A 76 11.44 -2.18 10.51
N GLY A 77 10.72 -2.82 11.42
CA GLY A 77 9.26 -2.78 11.39
C GLY A 77 8.62 -3.25 12.68
N ASN A 78 7.29 -3.33 12.63
CA ASN A 78 6.46 -3.69 13.77
C ASN A 78 5.49 -4.84 13.41
N PRO A 79 6.01 -6.02 13.01
CA PRO A 79 5.17 -7.13 12.61
C PRO A 79 4.28 -7.60 13.77
N LEU A 80 3.01 -7.90 13.46
CA LEU A 80 2.02 -8.37 14.44
C LEU A 80 1.74 -7.38 15.60
N GLY A 81 1.89 -6.08 15.34
CA GLY A 81 1.61 -5.02 16.31
C GLY A 81 2.65 -4.91 17.42
N PHE A 82 2.24 -4.44 18.60
CA PHE A 82 3.16 -4.12 19.71
C PHE A 82 3.94 -5.32 20.24
N SER A 83 3.44 -6.54 20.06
CA SER A 83 4.10 -7.76 20.57
C SER A 83 5.46 -8.03 19.94
N LEU A 84 5.69 -7.58 18.70
CA LEU A 84 6.96 -7.73 17.97
C LEU A 84 7.47 -6.37 17.47
N ALA A 85 7.21 -5.32 18.25
CA ALA A 85 7.70 -3.99 17.97
C ALA A 85 9.23 -3.97 17.80
N ASN A 86 9.71 -3.10 16.90
CA ASN A 86 11.15 -2.95 16.62
C ASN A 86 11.84 -4.21 16.09
N SER A 87 11.08 -5.09 15.43
CA SER A 87 11.68 -6.24 14.75
C SER A 87 12.60 -5.80 13.63
N VAL A 88 13.78 -6.42 13.58
CA VAL A 88 14.81 -6.15 12.58
C VAL A 88 15.03 -7.41 11.76
N THR A 89 14.98 -7.28 10.43
CA THR A 89 15.44 -8.32 9.51
C THR A 89 16.61 -7.81 8.70
N ALA A 90 17.51 -8.70 8.28
CA ALA A 90 18.70 -8.33 7.53
C ALA A 90 18.90 -9.27 6.35
N GLY A 91 19.47 -8.74 5.29
CA GLY A 91 19.82 -9.42 4.06
C GLY A 91 20.77 -8.58 3.24
N ILE A 92 20.69 -8.75 1.92
CA ILE A 92 21.49 -7.99 0.95
C ILE A 92 20.56 -7.37 -0.10
N ILE A 93 21.10 -6.40 -0.83
CA ILE A 93 20.49 -5.91 -2.06
C ILE A 93 20.63 -7.00 -3.11
N SER A 94 19.52 -7.60 -3.53
CA SER A 94 19.48 -8.67 -4.53
C SER A 94 19.36 -8.15 -5.96
N ALA A 95 18.74 -6.96 -6.14
CA ALA A 95 18.71 -6.20 -7.39
C ALA A 95 18.39 -4.74 -7.11
N THR A 96 18.84 -3.83 -7.96
CA THR A 96 18.69 -2.36 -7.77
C THR A 96 17.61 -1.75 -8.66
N ASP A 97 17.15 -2.46 -9.70
CA ASP A 97 16.21 -1.96 -10.71
C ASP A 97 15.32 -3.11 -11.20
N ARG A 98 14.25 -3.38 -10.45
CA ARG A 98 13.25 -4.39 -10.80
C ARG A 98 11.94 -3.71 -11.20
N THR A 99 11.67 -3.68 -12.49
CA THR A 99 10.36 -3.25 -12.98
C THR A 99 9.34 -4.36 -12.76
N LEU A 100 8.38 -4.13 -11.88
CA LEU A 100 7.28 -5.04 -11.58
C LEU A 100 5.94 -4.35 -11.80
N THR A 101 4.99 -5.10 -12.34
CA THR A 101 3.58 -4.68 -12.40
C THR A 101 2.81 -5.43 -11.32
N VAL A 102 2.31 -4.67 -10.35
CA VAL A 102 1.51 -5.18 -9.23
C VAL A 102 0.16 -4.50 -9.26
N GLU A 103 -0.90 -5.29 -9.34
CA GLU A 103 -2.24 -4.79 -9.67
C GLU A 103 -2.19 -3.99 -10.99
N ASP A 104 -2.54 -2.72 -10.95
CA ASP A 104 -2.60 -1.85 -12.14
C ASP A 104 -1.44 -0.84 -12.19
N ARG A 105 -0.31 -1.12 -11.51
CA ARG A 105 0.81 -0.20 -11.32
C ARG A 105 2.12 -0.85 -11.73
N THR A 106 2.89 -0.16 -12.54
CA THR A 106 4.27 -0.54 -12.87
C THR A 106 5.21 0.32 -12.05
N MET A 107 6.09 -0.34 -11.27
CA MET A 107 7.02 0.30 -10.34
C MET A 107 8.43 -0.22 -10.55
N ASN A 108 9.42 0.65 -10.39
CA ASN A 108 10.83 0.25 -10.28
C ASN A 108 11.16 0.07 -8.80
N LEU A 109 11.77 -1.04 -8.44
CA LEU A 109 11.92 -1.44 -7.05
C LEU A 109 13.31 -1.97 -6.78
N ILE A 110 13.80 -1.74 -5.56
CA ILE A 110 14.94 -2.45 -4.99
C ILE A 110 14.46 -3.82 -4.54
N GLN A 111 15.19 -4.87 -4.89
CA GLN A 111 14.96 -6.22 -4.38
C GLN A 111 15.95 -6.54 -3.27
N THR A 112 15.47 -7.18 -2.20
CA THR A 112 16.28 -7.69 -1.08
C THR A 112 15.84 -9.10 -0.70
N ASP A 113 16.71 -9.86 -0.07
CA ASP A 113 16.39 -11.13 0.59
C ASP A 113 16.13 -10.98 2.10
N ALA A 114 16.23 -9.75 2.64
CA ALA A 114 15.71 -9.44 3.96
C ALA A 114 14.21 -9.74 4.00
N SER A 115 13.75 -10.43 5.03
CA SER A 115 12.34 -10.83 5.15
C SER A 115 11.42 -9.62 5.23
N ILE A 116 10.52 -9.47 4.26
CA ILE A 116 9.45 -8.46 4.25
C ILE A 116 8.12 -9.16 4.41
N ASN A 117 7.39 -8.77 5.45
CA ASN A 117 6.10 -9.33 5.84
C ASN A 117 5.12 -8.21 6.22
N SER A 118 3.87 -8.60 6.48
CA SER A 118 2.91 -7.68 7.09
C SER A 118 3.46 -7.15 8.42
N GLY A 119 3.55 -5.83 8.56
CA GLY A 119 4.03 -5.11 9.74
C GLY A 119 5.43 -4.50 9.62
N ASN A 120 6.26 -4.89 8.64
CA ASN A 120 7.42 -4.09 8.27
C ASN A 120 7.22 -3.35 6.92
N SER A 121 6.07 -3.53 6.27
CA SER A 121 5.64 -2.74 5.12
C SER A 121 5.46 -1.27 5.51
N GLY A 122 5.97 -0.34 4.69
CA GLY A 122 6.08 1.07 5.01
C GLY A 122 7.27 1.42 5.90
N GLY A 123 7.99 0.42 6.40
CA GLY A 123 9.22 0.60 7.16
C GLY A 123 10.42 0.95 6.29
N PRO A 124 11.54 1.40 6.89
CA PRO A 124 12.75 1.73 6.16
C PRO A 124 13.52 0.48 5.73
N LEU A 125 14.02 0.52 4.49
CA LEU A 125 15.15 -0.27 4.05
C LEU A 125 16.41 0.56 4.30
N ILE A 126 17.37 0.05 5.08
CA ILE A 126 18.52 0.80 5.60
C ILE A 126 19.81 0.15 5.10
N ASN A 127 20.80 0.96 4.74
CA ASN A 127 22.15 0.50 4.37
C ASN A 127 23.04 0.26 5.63
N ALA A 128 24.27 -0.20 5.40
CA ALA A 128 25.25 -0.44 6.48
C ALA A 128 25.67 0.82 7.24
N TYR A 129 25.36 2.01 6.76
CA TYR A 129 25.68 3.31 7.39
C TYR A 129 24.52 3.87 8.22
N GLY A 130 23.38 3.14 8.30
CA GLY A 130 22.18 3.60 9.02
C GLY A 130 21.30 4.56 8.21
N GLN A 131 21.53 4.69 6.92
CA GLN A 131 20.76 5.59 6.04
C GLN A 131 19.62 4.85 5.36
N VAL A 132 18.46 5.51 5.27
CA VAL A 132 17.29 4.99 4.55
C VAL A 132 17.53 5.08 3.05
N ILE A 133 17.50 3.94 2.38
CA ILE A 133 17.71 3.78 0.93
C ILE A 133 16.43 3.35 0.20
N GLY A 134 15.37 3.00 0.94
CA GLY A 134 14.07 2.65 0.37
C GLY A 134 12.98 2.52 1.41
N ILE A 135 11.74 2.38 0.94
CA ILE A 135 10.54 2.13 1.74
C ILE A 135 10.01 0.76 1.37
N THR A 136 9.91 -0.16 2.34
CA THR A 136 9.49 -1.54 2.08
C THR A 136 8.02 -1.65 1.71
N SER A 137 7.67 -2.58 0.81
CA SER A 137 6.30 -2.88 0.42
C SER A 137 6.02 -4.38 0.49
N ALA A 138 5.30 -4.81 1.51
CA ALA A 138 4.88 -6.21 1.67
C ALA A 138 3.84 -6.62 0.62
N LYS A 139 3.06 -5.67 0.11
CA LYS A 139 2.07 -5.91 -0.93
C LYS A 139 2.73 -6.40 -2.22
N VAL A 140 3.82 -5.74 -2.63
CA VAL A 140 4.61 -6.17 -3.78
C VAL A 140 5.27 -7.52 -3.51
N SER A 141 5.88 -7.69 -2.34
CA SER A 141 6.56 -8.93 -1.96
C SER A 141 5.62 -10.13 -1.98
N SER A 142 4.41 -9.99 -1.43
CA SER A 142 3.41 -11.07 -1.39
C SER A 142 2.86 -11.44 -2.78
N SER A 143 2.85 -10.50 -3.73
CA SER A 143 2.34 -10.74 -5.08
C SER A 143 3.33 -11.51 -5.97
N VAL A 144 4.64 -11.47 -5.64
CA VAL A 144 5.70 -12.09 -6.45
C VAL A 144 6.08 -13.47 -5.94
N GLY A 145 6.12 -13.68 -4.62
CA GLY A 145 6.45 -14.97 -4.01
C GLY A 145 7.25 -14.86 -2.72
N GLU A 146 7.34 -15.96 -2.00
CA GLU A 146 8.07 -16.04 -0.73
C GLU A 146 9.58 -15.85 -0.94
N GLY A 147 10.25 -15.18 0.00
CA GLY A 147 11.69 -14.96 0.00
C GLY A 147 12.17 -13.83 -0.93
N LEU A 148 11.25 -13.12 -1.56
CA LEU A 148 11.55 -11.94 -2.36
C LEU A 148 11.00 -10.70 -1.68
N GLY A 149 11.89 -9.85 -1.16
CA GLY A 149 11.56 -8.57 -0.57
C GLY A 149 11.68 -7.45 -1.60
N PHE A 150 10.80 -6.44 -1.51
CA PHE A 150 10.84 -5.28 -2.40
C PHE A 150 10.65 -3.98 -1.63
N ALA A 151 11.36 -2.95 -2.07
CA ALA A 151 11.27 -1.61 -1.52
C ALA A 151 11.24 -0.55 -2.63
N ILE A 152 10.50 0.52 -2.40
CA ILE A 152 10.46 1.70 -3.26
C ILE A 152 11.78 2.45 -3.05
N PRO A 153 12.56 2.75 -4.11
CA PRO A 153 13.80 3.49 -3.99
C PRO A 153 13.60 4.86 -3.35
N ILE A 154 14.50 5.25 -2.44
CA ILE A 154 14.36 6.52 -1.72
C ILE A 154 14.44 7.73 -2.66
N ASP A 155 15.27 7.68 -3.71
CA ASP A 155 15.40 8.76 -4.68
C ASP A 155 14.14 8.95 -5.54
N GLU A 156 13.30 7.90 -5.68
CA GLU A 156 11.97 7.98 -6.30
C GLU A 156 10.91 8.46 -5.30
N ALA A 157 11.02 8.06 -4.03
CA ALA A 157 10.06 8.40 -3.00
C ALA A 157 10.12 9.87 -2.57
N LEU A 158 11.32 10.45 -2.41
CA LEU A 158 11.51 11.80 -1.88
C LEU A 158 10.81 12.90 -2.68
N PRO A 159 10.89 12.97 -4.02
CA PRO A 159 10.16 13.98 -4.80
C PRO A 159 8.64 13.89 -4.62
N ILE A 160 8.12 12.67 -4.46
CA ILE A 160 6.69 12.40 -4.21
C ILE A 160 6.31 12.89 -2.82
N VAL A 161 7.12 12.58 -1.81
CA VAL A 161 6.92 13.05 -0.44
C VAL A 161 6.92 14.57 -0.38
N GLU A 162 7.86 15.23 -1.06
CA GLU A 162 7.92 16.70 -1.15
C GLU A 162 6.66 17.30 -1.78
N ASP A 163 6.17 16.72 -2.88
CA ASP A 163 4.94 17.14 -3.52
C ASP A 163 3.71 16.94 -2.60
N LEU A 164 3.62 15.79 -1.96
CA LEU A 164 2.54 15.50 -1.00
C LEU A 164 2.57 16.47 0.18
N MET A 165 3.75 16.79 0.71
CA MET A 165 3.90 17.77 1.81
C MET A 165 3.52 19.19 1.40
N LYS A 166 3.81 19.57 0.16
CA LYS A 166 3.60 20.94 -0.35
C LYS A 166 2.19 21.17 -0.89
N ASN A 167 1.66 20.19 -1.62
CA ASN A 167 0.45 20.34 -2.43
C ASN A 167 -0.68 19.44 -1.95
N GLY A 168 -0.40 18.38 -1.16
CA GLY A 168 -1.36 17.34 -0.78
C GLY A 168 -1.55 16.24 -1.83
N TYR A 169 -0.99 16.42 -3.02
CA TYR A 169 -1.03 15.49 -4.15
C TYR A 169 0.24 15.59 -4.99
N VAL A 170 0.49 14.61 -5.87
CA VAL A 170 1.66 14.61 -6.78
C VAL A 170 1.34 15.42 -8.01
N THR A 171 2.12 16.49 -8.24
CA THR A 171 1.92 17.43 -9.34
C THR A 171 2.33 16.87 -10.70
N GLY A 172 1.79 17.46 -11.77
CA GLY A 172 2.16 17.12 -13.15
C GLY A 172 1.63 15.79 -13.67
N ARG A 173 0.82 15.07 -12.91
CA ARG A 173 0.24 13.80 -13.36
C ARG A 173 -0.97 14.02 -14.26
N PRO A 174 -0.94 13.46 -15.49
CA PRO A 174 -2.06 13.60 -16.40
C PRO A 174 -3.27 12.75 -15.92
N SER A 175 -4.45 13.36 -15.97
CA SER A 175 -5.71 12.75 -15.58
C SER A 175 -6.78 12.91 -16.66
N LEU A 176 -7.54 11.85 -16.89
CA LEU A 176 -8.77 11.89 -17.69
C LEU A 176 -9.94 12.44 -16.86
N GLY A 177 -9.89 12.26 -15.54
CA GLY A 177 -11.02 12.61 -14.65
C GLY A 177 -12.20 11.67 -14.81
N ILE A 178 -11.94 10.36 -14.92
CA ILE A 178 -12.96 9.31 -14.93
C ILE A 178 -12.60 8.27 -13.86
N SER A 179 -13.62 7.66 -13.27
CA SER A 179 -13.47 6.48 -12.43
C SER A 179 -14.40 5.34 -12.92
N GLY A 180 -14.05 4.10 -12.62
CA GLY A 180 -14.81 2.98 -13.13
C GLY A 180 -14.22 1.63 -12.76
N THR A 181 -14.52 0.62 -13.58
CA THR A 181 -14.10 -0.75 -13.37
C THR A 181 -13.85 -1.45 -14.70
N ASP A 182 -12.98 -2.45 -14.70
CA ASP A 182 -12.72 -3.24 -15.91
C ASP A 182 -13.87 -4.19 -16.22
N ILE A 183 -14.13 -4.35 -17.52
CA ILE A 183 -15.04 -5.36 -18.04
C ILE A 183 -14.24 -6.62 -18.32
N THR A 184 -14.44 -7.64 -17.48
CA THR A 184 -13.76 -8.94 -17.64
C THR A 184 -14.20 -9.66 -18.93
N SER A 185 -13.36 -10.57 -19.41
CA SER A 185 -13.69 -11.39 -20.61
C SER A 185 -14.97 -12.21 -20.45
N ALA A 186 -15.24 -12.70 -19.24
CA ALA A 186 -16.47 -13.44 -18.95
C ALA A 186 -17.71 -12.54 -19.05
N TYR A 187 -17.63 -11.33 -18.48
CA TYR A 187 -18.73 -10.35 -18.55
C TYR A 187 -18.96 -9.86 -19.97
N SER A 188 -17.88 -9.55 -20.70
CA SER A 188 -17.91 -9.17 -22.12
C SER A 188 -18.62 -10.23 -22.99
N SER A 189 -18.25 -11.50 -22.82
CA SER A 189 -18.84 -12.61 -23.57
C SER A 189 -20.32 -12.83 -23.24
N TYR A 190 -20.69 -12.72 -21.96
CA TYR A 190 -22.06 -12.95 -21.51
C TYR A 190 -23.03 -11.87 -22.01
N TYR A 191 -22.62 -10.59 -22.00
CA TYR A 191 -23.47 -9.47 -22.39
C TYR A 191 -23.28 -9.02 -23.83
N GLY A 192 -22.31 -9.58 -24.57
CA GLY A 192 -22.03 -9.21 -25.96
C GLY A 192 -21.54 -7.76 -26.12
N ILE A 193 -20.75 -7.28 -25.15
CA ILE A 193 -20.13 -5.94 -25.12
C ILE A 193 -18.61 -6.06 -25.18
N PRO A 194 -17.86 -5.05 -25.65
CA PRO A 194 -16.39 -5.13 -25.68
C PRO A 194 -15.79 -5.17 -24.29
N GLN A 195 -14.59 -5.77 -24.16
CA GLN A 195 -13.71 -5.57 -23.02
C GLN A 195 -13.21 -4.12 -23.02
N GLY A 196 -12.84 -3.61 -21.85
CA GLY A 196 -12.36 -2.25 -21.69
C GLY A 196 -12.68 -1.72 -20.29
N PHE A 197 -12.54 -0.42 -20.12
CA PHE A 197 -12.81 0.27 -18.86
C PHE A 197 -14.20 0.91 -18.87
N LEU A 198 -15.11 0.42 -18.02
CA LEU A 198 -16.46 0.94 -17.85
C LEU A 198 -16.43 2.18 -16.95
N VAL A 199 -16.79 3.33 -17.49
CA VAL A 199 -16.90 4.59 -16.77
C VAL A 199 -18.10 4.54 -15.82
N LYS A 200 -17.84 4.67 -14.51
CA LYS A 200 -18.87 4.77 -13.46
C LYS A 200 -19.12 6.22 -13.04
N SER A 201 -18.10 7.07 -13.09
CA SER A 201 -18.27 8.50 -12.86
C SER A 201 -17.30 9.34 -13.68
N VAL A 202 -17.67 10.60 -13.89
CA VAL A 202 -16.85 11.60 -14.57
C VAL A 202 -16.69 12.79 -13.64
N THR A 203 -15.44 13.17 -13.36
CA THR A 203 -15.13 14.30 -12.49
C THR A 203 -15.56 15.61 -13.12
N LYS A 204 -16.31 16.41 -12.36
CA LYS A 204 -16.77 17.73 -12.80
C LYS A 204 -15.60 18.65 -13.12
N GLY A 205 -15.65 19.32 -14.25
CA GLY A 205 -14.62 20.22 -14.74
C GLY A 205 -13.45 19.53 -15.44
N SER A 206 -13.42 18.20 -15.46
CA SER A 206 -12.37 17.40 -16.11
C SER A 206 -12.36 17.54 -17.63
N GLY A 207 -11.28 17.08 -18.25
CA GLY A 207 -11.21 16.98 -19.71
C GLY A 207 -12.25 16.04 -20.28
N SER A 208 -12.51 14.92 -19.62
CA SER A 208 -13.53 13.94 -20.04
C SER A 208 -14.95 14.51 -19.99
N GLU A 209 -15.30 15.28 -18.95
CA GLU A 209 -16.61 15.94 -18.88
C GLU A 209 -16.76 16.92 -20.05
N LYS A 210 -15.76 17.77 -20.27
CA LYS A 210 -15.76 18.76 -21.38
C LYS A 210 -15.84 18.10 -22.76
N ALA A 211 -15.25 16.92 -22.90
CA ALA A 211 -15.27 16.12 -24.12
C ALA A 211 -16.58 15.33 -24.29
N GLY A 212 -17.46 15.32 -23.30
CA GLY A 212 -18.76 14.64 -23.35
C GLY A 212 -18.71 13.13 -23.08
N ILE A 213 -17.68 12.67 -22.38
CA ILE A 213 -17.66 11.31 -21.78
C ILE A 213 -18.75 11.23 -20.72
N GLN A 214 -19.41 10.09 -20.63
CA GLN A 214 -20.59 9.88 -19.78
C GLN A 214 -20.43 8.59 -18.97
N GLU A 215 -21.18 8.51 -17.91
CA GLU A 215 -21.38 7.27 -17.17
C GLU A 215 -21.93 6.18 -18.09
N ASN A 216 -21.48 4.95 -17.93
CA ASN A 216 -21.74 3.78 -18.76
C ASN A 216 -21.08 3.78 -20.16
N ASP A 217 -20.19 4.72 -20.47
CA ASP A 217 -19.26 4.54 -21.56
C ASP A 217 -18.27 3.43 -21.27
N ILE A 218 -17.87 2.68 -22.28
CA ILE A 218 -16.77 1.73 -22.17
C ILE A 218 -15.61 2.28 -22.99
N VAL A 219 -14.51 2.64 -22.31
CA VAL A 219 -13.27 3.02 -23.00
C VAL A 219 -12.60 1.75 -23.50
N ILE A 220 -12.43 1.64 -24.81
CA ILE A 220 -11.89 0.48 -25.51
C ILE A 220 -10.61 0.76 -26.28
N GLY A 221 -10.15 2.03 -26.27
CA GLY A 221 -8.93 2.43 -26.94
C GLY A 221 -8.50 3.84 -26.57
N ILE A 222 -7.22 4.10 -26.70
CA ILE A 222 -6.56 5.40 -26.53
C ILE A 222 -5.50 5.58 -27.61
N ASN A 223 -5.50 6.74 -28.31
CA ASN A 223 -4.56 7.08 -29.36
C ASN A 223 -4.39 5.98 -30.42
N GLY A 224 -5.48 5.34 -30.80
CA GLY A 224 -5.51 4.25 -31.81
C GLY A 224 -5.05 2.88 -31.27
N THR A 225 -4.62 2.78 -30.02
CA THR A 225 -4.29 1.51 -29.37
C THR A 225 -5.52 0.96 -28.67
N VAL A 226 -5.88 -0.29 -28.96
CA VAL A 226 -6.97 -1.00 -28.26
C VAL A 226 -6.52 -1.35 -26.86
N ILE A 227 -7.42 -1.17 -25.88
CA ILE A 227 -7.19 -1.52 -24.48
C ILE A 227 -8.28 -2.45 -23.97
N SER A 228 -7.93 -3.30 -22.99
CA SER A 228 -8.81 -4.27 -22.35
C SER A 228 -9.12 -3.93 -20.89
N ASN A 229 -8.32 -3.06 -20.26
CA ASN A 229 -8.38 -2.73 -18.84
C ASN A 229 -7.80 -1.34 -18.54
N ILE A 230 -7.92 -0.94 -17.28
CA ILE A 230 -7.42 0.36 -16.79
C ILE A 230 -5.89 0.46 -16.79
N SER A 231 -5.18 -0.64 -16.57
CA SER A 231 -3.72 -0.66 -16.59
C SER A 231 -3.18 -0.23 -17.94
N GLU A 232 -3.70 -0.82 -19.02
CA GLU A 232 -3.30 -0.48 -20.40
C GLU A 232 -3.64 0.97 -20.74
N LEU A 233 -4.81 1.47 -20.27
CA LEU A 233 -5.19 2.88 -20.40
C LEU A 233 -4.18 3.79 -19.70
N ASN A 234 -3.84 3.48 -18.45
CA ASN A 234 -2.92 4.26 -17.64
C ASN A 234 -1.50 4.23 -18.19
N GLU A 235 -1.01 3.08 -18.68
CA GLU A 235 0.31 2.99 -19.29
C GLU A 235 0.51 3.98 -20.45
N ILE A 236 -0.52 4.15 -21.29
CA ILE A 236 -0.47 5.08 -22.42
C ILE A 236 -0.66 6.52 -21.94
N LYS A 237 -1.63 6.76 -21.06
CA LYS A 237 -1.93 8.08 -20.49
C LYS A 237 -0.73 8.65 -19.73
N ASN A 238 -0.04 7.85 -18.94
CA ASN A 238 1.09 8.28 -18.11
C ASN A 238 2.34 8.69 -18.93
N LYS A 239 2.40 8.33 -20.21
CA LYS A 239 3.43 8.83 -21.16
C LYS A 239 3.14 10.23 -21.70
N CYS A 240 1.91 10.74 -21.46
CA CYS A 240 1.48 12.07 -21.85
C CYS A 240 1.74 13.09 -20.71
N LYS A 241 1.51 14.36 -21.00
CA LYS A 241 1.62 15.47 -20.03
C LYS A 241 0.25 16.09 -19.80
N VAL A 242 0.13 16.81 -18.69
CA VAL A 242 -1.02 17.69 -18.43
C VAL A 242 -1.15 18.69 -19.56
N GLY A 243 -2.36 18.81 -20.11
CA GLY A 243 -2.66 19.66 -21.27
C GLY A 243 -2.57 18.96 -22.63
N ASP A 244 -1.96 17.78 -22.71
CA ASP A 244 -1.98 17.00 -23.96
C ASP A 244 -3.39 16.54 -24.30
N THR A 245 -3.67 16.42 -25.59
CA THR A 245 -4.93 15.85 -26.09
C THR A 245 -4.72 14.39 -26.45
N VAL A 246 -5.55 13.52 -25.90
CA VAL A 246 -5.61 12.10 -26.26
C VAL A 246 -6.94 11.78 -26.92
N GLN A 247 -6.94 10.89 -27.92
CA GLN A 247 -8.14 10.41 -28.55
C GLN A 247 -8.58 9.11 -27.88
N LEU A 248 -9.73 9.13 -27.22
CA LEU A 248 -10.36 7.92 -26.67
C LEU A 248 -11.30 7.30 -27.71
N THR A 249 -11.23 5.99 -27.86
CA THR A 249 -12.28 5.21 -28.53
C THR A 249 -13.20 4.66 -27.46
N ILE A 250 -14.47 5.07 -27.49
CA ILE A 250 -15.48 4.62 -26.52
C ILE A 250 -16.57 3.80 -27.24
N TYR A 251 -17.15 2.86 -26.49
CA TYR A 251 -18.35 2.15 -26.91
C TYR A 251 -19.54 2.67 -26.11
N ARG A 252 -20.51 3.28 -26.83
CA ARG A 252 -21.72 3.89 -26.27
C ARG A 252 -22.90 3.53 -27.17
N ASN A 253 -23.99 3.03 -26.62
CA ASN A 253 -25.22 2.69 -27.37
C ASN A 253 -24.95 1.78 -28.59
N LYS A 254 -24.13 0.75 -28.43
CA LYS A 254 -23.72 -0.21 -29.48
C LYS A 254 -22.97 0.42 -30.67
N LYS A 255 -22.34 1.58 -30.45
CA LYS A 255 -21.52 2.27 -31.46
C LYS A 255 -20.15 2.60 -30.88
N MET A 256 -19.14 2.54 -31.74
CA MET A 256 -17.81 3.06 -31.44
C MET A 256 -17.75 4.54 -31.79
N ILE A 257 -17.23 5.36 -30.88
CA ILE A 257 -17.12 6.83 -31.03
C ILE A 257 -15.72 7.23 -30.62
N ASN A 258 -15.07 8.06 -31.43
CA ASN A 258 -13.81 8.67 -31.06
C ASN A 258 -14.08 10.05 -30.43
N VAL A 259 -13.43 10.31 -29.30
CA VAL A 259 -13.59 11.54 -28.52
C VAL A 259 -12.20 12.07 -28.16
N ASP A 260 -11.92 13.30 -28.49
CA ASP A 260 -10.67 13.97 -28.13
C ASP A 260 -10.81 14.57 -26.73
N VAL A 261 -9.93 14.18 -25.81
CA VAL A 261 -9.94 14.57 -24.40
C VAL A 261 -8.64 15.28 -24.07
N VAL A 262 -8.73 16.49 -23.53
CA VAL A 262 -7.56 17.22 -23.00
C VAL A 262 -7.30 16.73 -21.58
N LEU A 263 -6.10 16.21 -21.33
CA LEU A 263 -5.70 15.71 -20.03
C LEU A 263 -5.59 16.86 -19.02
N GLY A 264 -6.29 16.75 -17.91
CA GLY A 264 -6.14 17.62 -16.75
C GLY A 264 -5.01 17.16 -15.85
N GLU A 265 -4.81 17.85 -14.75
CA GLU A 265 -3.92 17.43 -13.66
C GLU A 265 -4.73 16.62 -12.63
N SER A 266 -4.13 15.55 -12.13
CA SER A 266 -4.72 14.78 -11.02
C SER A 266 -4.48 15.54 -9.73
N THR A 267 -5.52 16.12 -9.16
CA THR A 267 -5.46 16.88 -7.88
C THR A 267 -5.96 16.08 -6.69
N GLU A 268 -6.57 14.92 -6.93
CA GLU A 268 -7.08 14.01 -5.91
C GLU A 268 -6.78 12.56 -6.32
N ASP A 269 -6.62 11.72 -5.33
CA ASP A 269 -6.63 10.28 -5.53
C ASP A 269 -8.08 9.85 -5.82
N THR A 270 -8.46 9.81 -7.10
CA THR A 270 -9.82 9.47 -7.54
C THR A 270 -10.22 8.01 -7.28
N SER A 271 -9.42 7.29 -6.50
CA SER A 271 -9.65 5.90 -6.11
C SER A 271 -10.47 5.73 -4.82
N GLU A 272 -11.05 6.79 -4.24
CA GLU A 272 -12.02 6.57 -3.18
C GLU A 272 -13.27 5.92 -3.73
N SER A 273 -13.32 4.59 -3.63
CA SER A 273 -14.57 3.85 -3.60
C SER A 273 -15.41 4.45 -2.47
N ASN A 274 -16.59 5.00 -2.83
CA ASN A 274 -17.61 5.39 -1.86
C ASN A 274 -18.12 4.15 -1.13
N ASP A 275 -17.42 3.70 -0.12
CA ASP A 275 -17.99 2.88 0.94
C ASP A 275 -18.75 3.80 1.90
N ASN A 276 -19.88 4.31 1.40
CA ASN A 276 -20.95 4.85 2.25
C ASN A 276 -21.69 3.65 2.87
N ASP A 277 -21.10 3.02 3.84
CA ASP A 277 -21.85 2.28 4.83
C ASP A 277 -22.60 3.30 5.70
N GLN A 278 -23.84 3.54 5.31
CA GLN A 278 -24.83 4.20 6.16
C GLN A 278 -25.04 3.32 7.40
N ASN A 279 -24.30 3.64 8.43
CA ASN A 279 -24.53 3.11 9.77
C ASN A 279 -25.88 3.62 10.28
N ASN A 280 -26.89 2.78 10.10
CA ASN A 280 -28.23 3.00 10.61
C ASN A 280 -28.22 2.79 12.13
N ASN A 281 -28.10 3.88 12.83
CA ASN A 281 -28.13 3.96 14.29
C ASN A 281 -29.49 3.45 14.79
N ASN A 282 -29.53 2.26 15.37
CA ASN A 282 -30.63 1.88 16.24
C ASN A 282 -30.09 1.38 17.59
N ASN A 283 -30.29 2.25 18.55
CA ASN A 283 -30.08 2.14 19.98
C ASN A 283 -30.57 0.79 20.54
N ASN A 284 -29.69 0.01 21.20
CA ASN A 284 -30.08 -0.56 22.50
C ASN A 284 -28.86 -1.04 23.32
N ASN A 285 -28.86 -0.61 24.55
CA ASN A 285 -28.00 -0.94 25.68
C ASN A 285 -27.68 -2.44 25.85
N ASN A 286 -26.43 -2.84 26.05
CA ASN A 286 -25.91 -3.46 27.29
C ASN A 286 -24.51 -4.06 27.13
N ASN A 287 -23.61 -3.58 27.97
CA ASN A 287 -22.49 -4.23 28.66
C ASN A 287 -21.55 -5.21 27.96
N ASN A 288 -20.29 -4.83 28.08
CA ASN A 288 -19.08 -5.61 28.38
C ASN A 288 -18.28 -6.25 27.24
N ASN A 289 -17.07 -5.72 27.17
CA ASN A 289 -15.79 -6.40 26.87
C ASN A 289 -15.64 -7.18 25.57
N ASP A 290 -14.56 -6.82 24.89
CA ASP A 290 -13.86 -7.54 23.83
C ASP A 290 -14.07 -7.02 22.40
N ASP A 291 -13.54 -5.80 22.12
CA ASP A 291 -13.48 -5.24 20.77
C ASP A 291 -12.00 -5.02 20.33
N TYR A 292 -11.23 -6.09 20.21
CA TYR A 292 -9.87 -6.03 19.62
C TYR A 292 -9.59 -7.07 18.55
N ASN A 293 -10.60 -7.80 18.05
CA ASN A 293 -10.38 -8.93 17.12
C ASN A 293 -10.96 -8.76 15.70
N ASP A 294 -11.59 -7.64 15.36
CA ASP A 294 -12.34 -7.54 14.08
C ASP A 294 -11.55 -6.94 12.91
N TYR A 295 -10.29 -6.52 13.08
CA TYR A 295 -9.52 -5.96 11.97
C TYR A 295 -8.70 -6.99 11.17
N TYR A 296 -8.63 -8.25 11.63
CA TYR A 296 -7.84 -9.32 10.97
C TYR A 296 -8.65 -10.51 10.47
N GLY A 297 -9.98 -10.47 10.52
CA GLY A 297 -10.86 -11.62 10.29
C GLY A 297 -11.29 -11.90 8.84
N ASN A 298 -10.97 -11.09 7.85
CA ASN A 298 -11.63 -11.19 6.52
C ASN A 298 -10.73 -11.60 5.35
N TYR A 299 -9.58 -12.25 5.58
CA TYR A 299 -8.74 -12.82 4.51
C TYR A 299 -8.64 -14.35 4.51
N GLY A 300 -9.62 -15.05 5.02
CA GLY A 300 -9.56 -16.50 5.13
C GLY A 300 -10.85 -17.24 4.81
N ASN A 301 -11.46 -17.05 3.62
CA ASN A 301 -12.44 -18.02 3.10
C ASN A 301 -12.60 -17.85 1.59
N GLY A 302 -11.86 -18.65 0.82
CA GLY A 302 -12.00 -18.70 -0.64
C GLY A 302 -11.05 -19.65 -1.35
N LEU A 303 -10.73 -20.79 -0.74
CA LEU A 303 -10.13 -21.91 -1.48
C LEU A 303 -11.02 -23.14 -1.35
N GLY A 304 -11.86 -23.30 -2.35
CA GLY A 304 -12.59 -24.55 -2.61
C GLY A 304 -11.58 -25.69 -2.85
N GLY A 305 -11.76 -26.77 -2.10
CA GLY A 305 -10.94 -27.96 -2.16
C GLY A 305 -10.92 -28.61 -3.54
N TYR A 306 -9.71 -28.81 -4.06
CA TYR A 306 -9.47 -29.84 -5.08
C TYR A 306 -8.81 -31.04 -4.40
N ASN A 307 -9.63 -32.08 -4.32
CA ASN A 307 -9.23 -33.40 -3.84
C ASN A 307 -8.48 -34.12 -4.99
N TYR A 308 -7.16 -34.26 -4.89
CA TYR A 308 -6.41 -35.18 -5.74
C TYR A 308 -6.14 -36.46 -4.95
N GLY A 309 -6.94 -37.49 -5.26
CA GLY A 309 -6.63 -38.85 -4.88
C GLY A 309 -5.42 -39.35 -5.69
N TYR A 310 -4.38 -39.78 -5.00
CA TYR A 310 -3.38 -40.65 -5.56
C TYR A 310 -3.71 -42.08 -5.11
N GLY A 311 -4.13 -42.89 -6.09
CA GLY A 311 -4.06 -44.33 -6.03
C GLY A 311 -2.79 -44.82 -6.71
N PHE A 312 -2.08 -45.69 -5.99
CA PHE A 312 -0.88 -46.46 -6.32
C PHE A 312 0.44 -45.72 -6.32
#